data_6db0a63289d873b32f6885c6e27408a2
#
_entry.id   6db0a63289d873b32f6885c6e27408a2
#
_cell.length_a   1.000
_cell.length_b   1.000
_cell.length_c   1.000
_cell.angle_alpha   90.00
_cell.angle_beta   90.00
_cell.angle_gamma   90.00
#
_symmetry.space_group_name_H-M   'P 1'
#
loop_
_entity.id
_entity.type
_entity.pdbx_description
1 polymer ?
#
loop_
_entity_poly.entity_id
_entity_poly.type
_entity_poly.pdbx_seq_one_letter_code
_entity_poly.pdbx_strand_id
1 'polypeptide(L)'
;RSTHCISSAASDVYKRQLLTGTPDRIKGKDNKIDYYNASMFLKPDGSTKMYYKIHLVPFAESIPFSNYFSFLKKLNFGQANFTAGSEYTIFNLDGISFANLICYESSIPKIARKFINLGANFITIETNDSWCGHSSGVYQHFEIAKLRAVENRVPIARSANTGISGLILPTGKVNNKIPFNEQKVTLSSIPIKNVQSFYTEYGDWFAVICTLISLITLFFGWLQKRS
;
A
#
# COMPACT_ATOMS: atom_id res chain seq x y z
N ARG A 1 11.36 1.02 -20.58
CA ARG A 1 10.18 0.57 -21.34
C ARG A 1 9.96 -0.90 -21.00
N SER A 2 9.19 -1.22 -19.96
CA SER A 2 8.65 -2.57 -19.80
C SER A 2 7.24 -2.56 -20.37
N THR A 3 7.10 -2.93 -21.62
CA THR A 3 5.83 -3.30 -22.22
C THR A 3 5.42 -4.64 -21.61
N HIS A 4 4.62 -4.61 -20.55
CA HIS A 4 3.91 -5.81 -20.14
C HIS A 4 2.79 -6.04 -21.17
N CYS A 5 3.12 -6.78 -22.21
CA CYS A 5 2.09 -7.34 -23.10
C CYS A 5 1.40 -8.46 -22.33
N ILE A 6 0.35 -8.08 -21.58
CA ILE A 6 -0.52 -9.05 -20.92
C ILE A 6 -1.46 -9.53 -22.00
N SER A 7 -1.26 -10.76 -22.44
CA SER A 7 -2.20 -11.41 -23.35
C SER A 7 -3.52 -11.63 -22.60
N SER A 8 -4.55 -10.86 -22.95
CA SER A 8 -5.91 -11.07 -22.45
C SER A 8 -6.40 -12.50 -22.78
N ALA A 9 -5.91 -13.10 -23.85
CA ALA A 9 -6.17 -14.48 -24.22
C ALA A 9 -5.73 -15.52 -23.15
N ALA A 10 -4.64 -15.28 -22.43
CA ALA A 10 -4.19 -16.18 -21.38
C ALA A 10 -5.13 -16.17 -20.16
N SER A 11 -5.73 -15.04 -19.82
CA SER A 11 -6.70 -14.94 -18.73
C SER A 11 -8.02 -15.63 -19.08
N ASP A 12 -8.44 -15.57 -20.33
CA ASP A 12 -9.69 -16.16 -20.81
C ASP A 12 -9.64 -17.70 -20.85
N VAL A 13 -8.55 -18.26 -21.39
CA VAL A 13 -8.37 -19.72 -21.48
C VAL A 13 -8.25 -20.40 -20.10
N TYR A 14 -7.62 -19.76 -19.12
CA TYR A 14 -7.37 -20.35 -17.78
C TYR A 14 -8.32 -19.85 -16.70
N LYS A 15 -9.28 -18.99 -17.00
CA LYS A 15 -10.18 -18.33 -16.02
C LYS A 15 -9.43 -17.74 -14.83
N ARG A 16 -8.27 -17.13 -15.08
CA ARG A 16 -7.40 -16.52 -14.05
C ARG A 16 -7.57 -15.03 -14.02
N GLN A 17 -7.53 -14.47 -12.84
CA GLN A 17 -7.51 -13.04 -12.60
C GLN A 17 -6.06 -12.55 -12.57
N LEU A 18 -5.88 -11.26 -12.92
CA LEU A 18 -4.59 -10.60 -12.86
C LEU A 18 -4.72 -9.29 -12.08
N LEU A 19 -3.84 -9.10 -11.12
CA LEU A 19 -3.62 -7.79 -10.48
C LEU A 19 -2.26 -7.26 -10.90
N THR A 20 -2.21 -6.04 -11.40
CA THR A 20 -0.96 -5.43 -11.87
C THR A 20 -0.96 -3.92 -11.67
N GLY A 21 0.20 -3.39 -11.29
CA GLY A 21 0.44 -1.95 -11.27
C GLY A 21 0.47 -1.36 -12.69
N THR A 22 -0.15 -0.22 -12.87
CA THR A 22 -0.21 0.50 -14.14
C THR A 22 -0.33 2.00 -13.90
N PRO A 23 0.35 2.84 -14.68
CA PRO A 23 -0.01 4.25 -14.74
C PRO A 23 -1.33 4.39 -15.51
N ASP A 24 -2.17 5.31 -15.05
CA ASP A 24 -3.41 5.65 -15.73
C ASP A 24 -3.52 7.16 -15.92
N ARG A 25 -4.32 7.56 -16.90
CA ARG A 25 -4.61 8.96 -17.21
C ARG A 25 -6.09 9.18 -17.42
N ILE A 26 -6.64 10.14 -16.72
CA ILE A 26 -8.06 10.50 -16.82
C ILE A 26 -8.16 11.96 -17.26
N LYS A 27 -9.00 12.21 -18.24
CA LYS A 27 -9.32 13.57 -18.66
C LYS A 27 -10.36 14.14 -17.70
N GLY A 28 -9.95 15.13 -16.89
CA GLY A 28 -10.82 15.82 -15.95
C GLY A 28 -11.84 16.74 -16.66
N LYS A 29 -12.77 17.28 -15.89
CA LYS A 29 -13.83 18.17 -16.38
C LYS A 29 -13.31 19.44 -17.07
N ASP A 30 -12.12 19.89 -16.67
CA ASP A 30 -11.46 21.13 -17.19
C ASP A 30 -10.54 20.86 -18.38
N ASN A 31 -10.71 19.74 -19.10
CA ASN A 31 -9.81 19.27 -20.16
C ASN A 31 -8.37 19.00 -19.70
N LYS A 32 -8.07 19.10 -18.41
CA LYS A 32 -6.79 18.76 -17.81
C LYS A 32 -6.66 17.25 -17.73
N ILE A 33 -5.48 16.74 -18.04
CA ILE A 33 -5.17 15.32 -17.89
C ILE A 33 -4.55 15.11 -16.51
N ASP A 34 -5.21 14.28 -15.71
CA ASP A 34 -4.69 13.81 -14.43
C ASP A 34 -4.02 12.45 -14.62
N TYR A 35 -2.83 12.31 -14.05
CA TYR A 35 -2.05 11.07 -14.09
C TYR A 35 -2.11 10.38 -12.74
N TYR A 36 -2.33 9.08 -12.73
CA TYR A 36 -2.48 8.28 -11.53
C TYR A 36 -1.46 7.15 -11.50
N ASN A 37 -0.92 6.88 -10.33
CA ASN A 37 -0.28 5.61 -10.01
C ASN A 37 -1.39 4.67 -9.56
N ALA A 38 -1.60 3.56 -10.26
CA ALA A 38 -2.78 2.74 -10.10
C ALA A 38 -2.47 1.25 -10.13
N SER A 39 -3.40 0.45 -9.64
CA SER A 39 -3.45 -1.00 -9.82
C SER A 39 -4.72 -1.38 -10.55
N MET A 40 -4.60 -2.27 -11.51
CA MET A 40 -5.70 -2.82 -12.29
C MET A 40 -5.92 -4.28 -11.93
N PHE A 41 -7.14 -4.61 -11.53
CA PHE A 41 -7.59 -5.98 -11.37
C PHE A 41 -8.41 -6.39 -12.59
N LEU A 42 -7.86 -7.29 -13.39
CA LEU A 42 -8.48 -7.84 -14.61
C LEU A 42 -9.08 -9.19 -14.31
N LYS A 43 -10.35 -9.38 -14.65
CA LYS A 43 -11.07 -10.64 -14.53
C LYS A 43 -11.09 -11.42 -15.85
N PRO A 44 -11.40 -12.74 -15.83
CA PRO A 44 -11.48 -13.58 -17.02
C PRO A 44 -12.50 -13.11 -18.05
N ASP A 45 -13.56 -12.46 -17.62
CA ASP A 45 -14.60 -11.88 -18.49
C ASP A 45 -14.17 -10.58 -19.18
N GLY A 46 -12.92 -10.16 -19.00
CA GLY A 46 -12.37 -8.91 -19.53
C GLY A 46 -12.74 -7.67 -18.72
N SER A 47 -13.57 -7.79 -17.70
CA SER A 47 -13.89 -6.66 -16.83
C SER A 47 -12.69 -6.24 -15.98
N THR A 48 -12.55 -4.93 -15.77
CA THR A 48 -11.47 -4.36 -14.99
C THR A 48 -12.00 -3.55 -13.82
N LYS A 49 -11.25 -3.55 -12.72
CA LYS A 49 -11.47 -2.65 -11.60
C LYS A 49 -10.16 -1.97 -11.22
N MET A 50 -10.21 -0.65 -11.04
CA MET A 50 -9.03 0.16 -10.75
C MET A 50 -8.98 0.54 -9.27
N TYR A 51 -7.76 0.61 -8.74
CA TYR A 51 -7.44 1.30 -7.51
C TYR A 51 -6.40 2.38 -7.82
N TYR A 52 -6.67 3.60 -7.46
CA TYR A 52 -5.77 4.75 -7.61
C TYR A 52 -5.08 5.02 -6.29
N LYS A 53 -3.77 5.07 -6.31
CA LYS A 53 -2.95 5.33 -5.11
C LYS A 53 -3.39 6.60 -4.41
N ILE A 54 -3.76 6.48 -3.14
CA ILE A 54 -4.30 7.59 -2.34
C ILE A 54 -3.17 8.39 -1.70
N HIS A 55 -2.14 7.71 -1.18
CA HIS A 55 -1.04 8.33 -0.46
C HIS A 55 0.22 8.32 -1.30
N LEU A 56 0.44 9.42 -1.98
CA LEU A 56 1.60 9.64 -2.84
C LEU A 56 2.86 9.87 -2.01
N VAL A 57 4.01 9.50 -2.56
CA VAL A 57 5.32 9.75 -1.93
C VAL A 57 5.60 11.25 -1.99
N PRO A 58 5.77 11.92 -0.83
CA PRO A 58 6.09 13.35 -0.81
C PRO A 58 7.38 13.66 -1.57
N PHE A 59 7.38 14.71 -2.35
CA PHE A 59 8.48 15.21 -3.19
C PHE A 59 8.91 14.31 -4.35
N ALA A 60 8.50 13.04 -4.38
CA ALA A 60 8.78 12.12 -5.49
C ALA A 60 7.59 11.95 -6.43
N GLU A 61 6.40 11.74 -5.89
CA GLU A 61 5.17 11.56 -6.66
C GLU A 61 4.25 12.79 -6.61
N SER A 62 4.34 13.58 -5.54
CA SER A 62 3.60 14.84 -5.39
C SER A 62 4.39 15.83 -4.54
N ILE A 63 4.18 17.11 -4.79
CA ILE A 63 4.79 18.19 -3.99
C ILE A 63 3.76 18.67 -2.97
N PRO A 64 4.02 18.43 -1.67
CA PRO A 64 3.13 18.89 -0.62
C PRO A 64 2.92 20.40 -0.69
N PHE A 65 1.69 20.85 -0.42
CA PHE A 65 1.30 22.27 -0.41
C PHE A 65 1.47 23.02 -1.74
N SER A 66 1.78 22.33 -2.85
CA SER A 66 1.96 22.98 -4.16
C SER A 66 0.70 23.69 -4.69
N ASN A 67 -0.47 23.32 -4.17
CA ASN A 67 -1.74 23.99 -4.48
C ASN A 67 -1.87 25.35 -3.78
N TYR A 68 -1.21 25.52 -2.63
CA TYR A 68 -1.21 26.78 -1.86
C TYR A 68 -0.02 27.67 -2.24
N PHE A 69 1.12 27.07 -2.58
CA PHE A 69 2.36 27.77 -2.88
C PHE A 69 2.87 27.35 -4.26
N SER A 70 2.51 28.11 -5.29
CA SER A 70 2.85 27.79 -6.69
C SER A 70 4.36 27.71 -6.98
N PHE A 71 5.20 28.41 -6.21
CA PHE A 71 6.65 28.35 -6.35
C PHE A 71 7.22 26.97 -5.99
N LEU A 72 6.53 26.19 -5.13
CA LEU A 72 6.94 24.84 -4.77
C LEU A 72 6.91 23.89 -5.95
N LYS A 73 6.08 24.13 -6.96
CA LYS A 73 6.02 23.33 -8.20
C LYS A 73 7.37 23.29 -8.95
N LYS A 74 8.24 24.26 -8.70
CA LYS A 74 9.60 24.30 -9.27
C LYS A 74 10.57 23.33 -8.56
N LEU A 75 10.22 22.84 -7.36
CA LEU A 75 11.02 21.91 -6.56
C LEU A 75 10.73 20.44 -6.93
N ASN A 76 10.47 20.15 -8.19
CA ASN A 76 10.17 18.79 -8.62
C ASN A 76 11.46 17.96 -8.64
N PHE A 77 11.66 17.13 -7.62
CA PHE A 77 12.76 16.18 -7.52
C PHE A 77 12.36 14.78 -8.05
N GLY A 78 11.11 14.60 -8.44
CA GLY A 78 10.54 13.31 -8.80
C GLY A 78 10.22 13.17 -10.28
N GLN A 79 9.81 11.96 -10.63
CA GLN A 79 9.59 11.54 -12.01
C GLN A 79 8.21 11.89 -12.55
N ALA A 80 7.22 12.17 -11.68
CA ALA A 80 5.86 12.47 -12.10
C ALA A 80 5.08 13.27 -11.06
N ASN A 81 4.19 14.12 -11.53
CA ASN A 81 3.16 14.78 -10.71
C ASN A 81 1.89 13.94 -10.81
N PHE A 82 1.78 12.92 -9.97
CA PHE A 82 0.57 12.11 -9.90
C PHE A 82 -0.53 12.84 -9.13
N THR A 83 -1.76 12.57 -9.52
CA THR A 83 -2.97 12.95 -8.78
C THR A 83 -3.28 11.83 -7.79
N ALA A 84 -3.59 12.19 -6.54
CA ALA A 84 -3.98 11.22 -5.54
C ALA A 84 -5.38 10.67 -5.83
N GLY A 85 -5.55 9.36 -5.65
CA GLY A 85 -6.87 8.74 -5.60
C GLY A 85 -7.67 9.19 -4.37
N SER A 86 -8.98 9.02 -4.42
CA SER A 86 -9.90 9.39 -3.33
C SER A 86 -10.64 8.21 -2.72
N GLU A 87 -10.66 7.06 -3.40
CA GLU A 87 -11.48 5.92 -3.02
C GLU A 87 -10.67 4.72 -2.57
N TYR A 88 -11.06 4.14 -1.43
CA TYR A 88 -10.54 2.88 -0.93
C TYR A 88 -11.21 1.71 -1.65
N THR A 89 -10.60 1.25 -2.73
CA THR A 89 -11.17 0.19 -3.57
C THR A 89 -10.95 -1.19 -2.94
N ILE A 90 -12.04 -1.94 -2.73
CA ILE A 90 -12.00 -3.36 -2.37
C ILE A 90 -12.23 -4.18 -3.62
N PHE A 91 -11.34 -5.12 -3.88
CA PHE A 91 -11.47 -6.12 -4.93
C PHE A 91 -12.19 -7.37 -4.41
N ASN A 92 -12.79 -8.14 -5.31
CA ASN A 92 -13.43 -9.41 -4.97
C ASN A 92 -12.92 -10.51 -5.90
N LEU A 93 -12.44 -11.58 -5.30
CA LEU A 93 -11.95 -12.78 -5.95
C LEU A 93 -12.79 -13.96 -5.45
N ASP A 94 -13.78 -14.37 -6.24
CA ASP A 94 -14.65 -15.54 -5.96
C ASP A 94 -15.24 -15.53 -4.53
N GLY A 95 -15.76 -14.37 -4.11
CA GLY A 95 -16.36 -14.19 -2.79
C GLY A 95 -15.38 -13.76 -1.69
N ILE A 96 -14.08 -13.77 -1.96
CA ILE A 96 -13.05 -13.31 -1.03
C ILE A 96 -12.70 -11.86 -1.37
N SER A 97 -12.83 -10.97 -0.41
CA SER A 97 -12.49 -9.55 -0.57
C SER A 97 -11.01 -9.30 -0.27
N PHE A 98 -10.39 -8.44 -1.05
CA PHE A 98 -9.00 -8.04 -0.81
C PHE A 98 -8.75 -6.59 -1.21
N ALA A 99 -7.66 -6.03 -0.69
CA ALA A 99 -7.19 -4.70 -1.03
C ALA A 99 -5.78 -4.75 -1.58
N ASN A 100 -5.40 -3.71 -2.33
CA ASN A 100 -4.03 -3.52 -2.78
C ASN A 100 -3.43 -2.25 -2.16
N LEU A 101 -2.18 -2.34 -1.75
CA LEU A 101 -1.36 -1.20 -1.33
C LEU A 101 -0.24 -0.99 -2.35
N ILE A 102 -0.11 0.24 -2.83
CA ILE A 102 0.92 0.56 -3.81
C ILE A 102 2.13 1.16 -3.10
N CYS A 103 3.24 0.39 -3.07
CA CYS A 103 4.54 0.83 -2.60
C CYS A 103 4.49 1.49 -1.20
N TYR A 104 4.75 2.80 -1.12
CA TYR A 104 4.80 3.61 0.10
C TYR A 104 3.56 3.48 1.00
N GLU A 105 2.39 3.20 0.45
CA GLU A 105 1.17 3.03 1.25
C GLU A 105 1.29 1.91 2.29
N SER A 106 2.07 0.87 2.00
CA SER A 106 2.35 -0.21 2.94
C SER A 106 3.10 0.26 4.20
N SER A 107 3.76 1.42 4.11
CA SER A 107 4.45 2.04 5.24
C SER A 107 3.50 2.82 6.17
N ILE A 108 2.25 3.04 5.77
CA ILE A 108 1.27 3.84 6.51
C ILE A 108 0.25 2.91 7.20
N PRO A 109 0.35 2.69 8.53
CA PRO A 109 -0.47 1.71 9.26
C PRO A 109 -1.97 1.91 9.08
N LYS A 110 -2.42 3.15 9.15
CA LYS A 110 -3.85 3.50 9.07
C LYS A 110 -4.50 3.12 7.73
N ILE A 111 -3.73 3.00 6.63
CA ILE A 111 -4.27 2.63 5.33
C ILE A 111 -4.62 1.15 5.31
N ALA A 112 -3.68 0.28 5.71
CA ALA A 112 -3.91 -1.15 5.83
C ALA A 112 -5.11 -1.42 6.75
N ARG A 113 -5.12 -0.79 7.94
CA ARG A 113 -6.23 -0.86 8.89
C ARG A 113 -7.57 -0.45 8.27
N LYS A 114 -7.60 0.64 7.49
CA LYS A 114 -8.82 1.12 6.83
C LYS A 114 -9.36 0.09 5.84
N PHE A 115 -8.51 -0.54 5.04
CA PHE A 115 -8.93 -1.57 4.10
C PHE A 115 -9.49 -2.81 4.80
N ILE A 116 -8.89 -3.23 5.91
CA ILE A 116 -9.40 -4.38 6.68
C ILE A 116 -10.76 -4.05 7.31
N ASN A 117 -10.94 -2.82 7.83
CA ASN A 117 -12.24 -2.36 8.36
C ASN A 117 -13.31 -2.22 7.25
N LEU A 118 -12.91 -2.08 5.99
CA LEU A 118 -13.81 -2.12 4.84
C LEU A 118 -14.09 -3.55 4.34
N GLY A 119 -13.58 -4.58 5.03
CA GLY A 119 -13.88 -5.98 4.77
C GLY A 119 -12.86 -6.73 3.94
N ALA A 120 -11.65 -6.21 3.74
CA ALA A 120 -10.61 -6.98 3.07
C ALA A 120 -10.14 -8.14 3.97
N ASN A 121 -10.12 -9.36 3.42
CA ASN A 121 -9.66 -10.58 4.10
C ASN A 121 -8.15 -10.78 4.01
N PHE A 122 -7.52 -10.20 3.00
CA PHE A 122 -6.07 -10.15 2.82
C PHE A 122 -5.67 -8.89 2.06
N ILE A 123 -4.38 -8.61 2.06
CA ILE A 123 -3.81 -7.46 1.36
C ILE A 123 -2.81 -7.96 0.32
N THR A 124 -2.78 -7.32 -0.83
CA THR A 124 -1.68 -7.41 -1.78
C THR A 124 -0.82 -6.15 -1.69
N ILE A 125 0.47 -6.27 -1.92
CA ILE A 125 1.38 -5.13 -2.04
C ILE A 125 2.10 -5.23 -3.37
N GLU A 126 1.98 -4.20 -4.18
CA GLU A 126 2.76 -4.01 -5.40
C GLU A 126 3.75 -2.88 -5.19
N THR A 127 5.01 -3.14 -5.49
CA THR A 127 6.05 -2.13 -5.29
C THR A 127 7.19 -2.25 -6.28
N ASN A 128 7.83 -1.12 -6.53
CA ASN A 128 9.13 -1.06 -7.18
C ASN A 128 10.13 -0.44 -6.21
N ASP A 129 11.00 -1.27 -5.63
CA ASP A 129 11.97 -0.84 -4.63
C ASP A 129 13.31 -0.39 -5.24
N SER A 130 13.39 -0.23 -6.58
CA SER A 130 14.60 0.20 -7.29
C SER A 130 15.12 1.58 -6.84
N TRP A 131 14.25 2.44 -6.31
CA TRP A 131 14.60 3.73 -5.72
C TRP A 131 15.59 3.63 -4.57
N CYS A 132 15.51 2.54 -3.81
CA CYS A 132 16.37 2.32 -2.66
C CYS A 132 17.75 1.85 -3.07
N GLY A 133 17.96 1.49 -4.34
CA GLY A 133 19.22 0.88 -4.81
C GLY A 133 19.61 -0.32 -3.95
N HIS A 134 20.87 -0.43 -3.61
CA HIS A 134 21.40 -1.48 -2.72
C HIS A 134 21.40 -1.08 -1.22
N SER A 135 20.58 -0.10 -0.84
CA SER A 135 20.51 0.36 0.56
C SER A 135 19.67 -0.55 1.46
N SER A 136 19.74 -0.32 2.77
CA SER A 136 18.88 -0.97 3.76
C SER A 136 17.39 -0.67 3.59
N GLY A 137 17.04 0.33 2.79
CA GLY A 137 15.64 0.75 2.55
C GLY A 137 14.76 -0.36 2.01
N VAL A 138 15.28 -1.23 1.12
CA VAL A 138 14.56 -2.40 0.59
C VAL A 138 14.14 -3.35 1.72
N TYR A 139 15.08 -3.64 2.62
CA TYR A 139 14.83 -4.53 3.75
C TYR A 139 13.88 -3.90 4.77
N GLN A 140 14.04 -2.62 5.06
CA GLN A 140 13.15 -1.89 5.96
C GLN A 140 11.72 -1.85 5.42
N HIS A 141 11.55 -1.57 4.12
CA HIS A 141 10.23 -1.55 3.48
C HIS A 141 9.55 -2.93 3.54
N PHE A 142 10.33 -4.01 3.39
CA PHE A 142 9.82 -5.37 3.55
C PHE A 142 9.42 -5.68 5.01
N GLU A 143 10.27 -5.33 5.99
CA GLU A 143 9.97 -5.55 7.41
C GLU A 143 8.73 -4.74 7.87
N ILE A 144 8.55 -3.53 7.35
CA ILE A 144 7.34 -2.74 7.58
C ILE A 144 6.09 -3.46 7.06
N ALA A 145 6.16 -4.10 5.89
CA ALA A 145 5.04 -4.90 5.38
C ALA A 145 4.69 -6.07 6.31
N LYS A 146 5.68 -6.68 6.99
CA LYS A 146 5.43 -7.70 8.00
C LYS A 146 4.67 -7.16 9.21
N LEU A 147 4.97 -5.92 9.64
CA LEU A 147 4.21 -5.28 10.70
C LEU A 147 2.74 -5.11 10.32
N ARG A 148 2.44 -4.73 9.06
CA ARG A 148 1.05 -4.63 8.58
C ARG A 148 0.29 -5.95 8.70
N ALA A 149 0.94 -7.08 8.39
CA ALA A 149 0.35 -8.41 8.54
C ALA A 149 0.04 -8.75 10.00
N VAL A 150 0.98 -8.48 10.90
CA VAL A 150 0.86 -8.77 12.35
C VAL A 150 -0.20 -7.88 13.00
N GLU A 151 -0.14 -6.57 12.75
CA GLU A 151 -1.07 -5.59 13.31
C GLU A 151 -2.53 -5.89 12.98
N ASN A 152 -2.77 -6.27 11.73
CA ASN A 152 -4.14 -6.51 11.26
C ASN A 152 -4.54 -7.99 11.29
N ARG A 153 -3.63 -8.91 11.63
CA ARG A 153 -3.82 -10.36 11.62
C ARG A 153 -4.31 -10.92 10.30
N VAL A 154 -3.85 -10.34 9.20
CA VAL A 154 -4.21 -10.76 7.83
C VAL A 154 -2.96 -11.15 7.04
N PRO A 155 -3.08 -12.11 6.09
CA PRO A 155 -1.98 -12.44 5.21
C PRO A 155 -1.75 -11.31 4.19
N ILE A 156 -0.49 -11.15 3.78
CA ILE A 156 -0.07 -10.18 2.76
C ILE A 156 0.69 -10.88 1.65
N ALA A 157 0.18 -10.79 0.42
CA ALA A 157 0.90 -11.23 -0.76
C ALA A 157 1.66 -10.04 -1.36
N ARG A 158 2.99 -10.05 -1.23
CA ARG A 158 3.85 -8.96 -1.72
C ARG A 158 4.54 -9.36 -3.02
N SER A 159 4.38 -8.55 -4.04
CA SER A 159 5.07 -8.63 -5.33
C SER A 159 5.90 -7.36 -5.54
N ALA A 160 7.20 -7.51 -5.69
CA ALA A 160 8.13 -6.40 -5.85
C ALA A 160 8.92 -6.56 -7.14
N ASN A 161 8.96 -5.51 -7.95
CA ASN A 161 9.96 -5.39 -9.01
C ASN A 161 11.28 -5.00 -8.34
N THR A 162 12.32 -5.78 -8.47
CA THR A 162 13.63 -5.62 -7.80
C THR A 162 13.63 -5.79 -6.26
N GLY A 163 12.54 -5.58 -5.55
CA GLY A 163 12.45 -5.71 -4.10
C GLY A 163 12.30 -7.15 -3.62
N ILE A 164 11.96 -7.32 -2.34
CA ILE A 164 11.72 -8.64 -1.73
C ILE A 164 10.25 -9.00 -1.91
N SER A 165 9.97 -10.16 -2.52
CA SER A 165 8.62 -10.71 -2.70
C SER A 165 8.35 -11.89 -1.78
N GLY A 166 7.08 -12.24 -1.57
CA GLY A 166 6.68 -13.42 -0.82
C GLY A 166 5.31 -13.30 -0.17
N LEU A 167 4.86 -14.40 0.44
CA LEU A 167 3.64 -14.44 1.24
C LEU A 167 3.99 -14.22 2.71
N ILE A 168 3.50 -13.15 3.28
CA ILE A 168 3.65 -12.82 4.70
C ILE A 168 2.39 -13.31 5.43
N LEU A 169 2.57 -14.19 6.39
CA LEU A 169 1.48 -14.72 7.21
C LEU A 169 1.07 -13.72 8.31
N PRO A 170 -0.12 -13.86 8.91
CA PRO A 170 -0.58 -13.01 10.01
C PRO A 170 0.34 -12.98 11.24
N THR A 171 1.25 -13.93 11.34
CA THR A 171 2.28 -14.00 12.40
C THR A 171 3.59 -13.26 12.05
N GLY A 172 3.67 -12.67 10.86
CA GLY A 172 4.90 -12.08 10.33
C GLY A 172 5.88 -13.09 9.70
N LYS A 173 5.59 -14.41 9.79
CA LYS A 173 6.39 -15.43 9.09
C LYS A 173 6.23 -15.28 7.59
N VAL A 174 7.32 -15.45 6.86
CA VAL A 174 7.35 -15.32 5.40
C VAL A 174 7.50 -16.68 4.75
N ASN A 175 6.59 -17.00 3.85
CA ASN A 175 6.64 -18.18 3.00
C ASN A 175 7.04 -17.78 1.57
N ASN A 176 7.73 -18.68 0.87
CA ASN A 176 8.12 -18.50 -0.53
C ASN A 176 8.79 -17.14 -0.82
N LYS A 177 9.73 -16.76 0.07
CA LYS A 177 10.47 -15.50 -0.06
C LYS A 177 11.35 -15.53 -1.31
N ILE A 178 11.22 -14.49 -2.12
CA ILE A 178 12.12 -14.19 -3.23
C ILE A 178 13.02 -13.04 -2.77
N PRO A 179 14.33 -13.25 -2.69
CA PRO A 179 15.29 -12.22 -2.28
C PRO A 179 15.30 -10.99 -3.20
N PHE A 180 15.91 -9.92 -2.72
CA PHE A 180 16.16 -8.72 -3.49
C PHE A 180 16.91 -9.03 -4.79
N ASN A 181 16.47 -8.41 -5.88
CA ASN A 181 17.07 -8.49 -7.22
C ASN A 181 17.10 -9.90 -7.84
N GLU A 182 16.23 -10.81 -7.40
CA GLU A 182 16.02 -12.10 -8.04
C GLU A 182 14.75 -12.11 -8.88
N GLN A 183 14.87 -12.66 -10.11
CA GLN A 183 13.72 -12.89 -11.01
C GLN A 183 13.20 -14.32 -10.80
N LYS A 184 12.09 -14.45 -10.10
CA LYS A 184 11.46 -15.75 -9.83
C LYS A 184 9.93 -15.63 -9.84
N VAL A 185 9.27 -16.74 -10.16
CA VAL A 185 7.83 -16.92 -9.96
C VAL A 185 7.63 -17.88 -8.79
N THR A 186 6.68 -17.58 -7.94
CA THR A 186 6.32 -18.47 -6.83
C THR A 186 4.80 -18.68 -6.78
N LEU A 187 4.40 -19.83 -6.29
CA LEU A 187 3.02 -20.18 -6.02
C LEU A 187 2.82 -20.27 -4.51
N SER A 188 1.77 -19.63 -4.01
CA SER A 188 1.44 -19.63 -2.58
C SER A 188 -0.07 -19.72 -2.39
N SER A 189 -0.50 -20.51 -1.39
CA SER A 189 -1.89 -20.50 -0.94
C SER A 189 -2.04 -19.47 0.18
N ILE A 190 -2.97 -18.54 0.03
CA ILE A 190 -3.24 -17.48 1.02
C ILE A 190 -4.22 -18.04 2.05
N PRO A 191 -3.83 -18.18 3.35
CA PRO A 191 -4.72 -18.68 4.39
C PRO A 191 -5.70 -17.59 4.81
N ILE A 192 -6.95 -17.67 4.39
CA ILE A 192 -7.98 -16.71 4.77
C ILE A 192 -8.56 -17.11 6.13
N LYS A 193 -8.44 -16.23 7.11
CA LYS A 193 -9.07 -16.32 8.42
C LYS A 193 -9.63 -14.97 8.81
N ASN A 194 -10.89 -14.93 9.17
CA ASN A 194 -11.54 -13.70 9.66
C ASN A 194 -11.27 -13.54 11.16
N VAL A 195 -10.07 -13.06 11.49
CA VAL A 195 -9.69 -12.74 12.87
C VAL A 195 -9.41 -11.25 12.94
N GLN A 196 -10.30 -10.50 13.54
CA GLN A 196 -10.10 -9.09 13.79
C GLN A 196 -9.07 -8.89 14.91
N SER A 197 -8.07 -8.05 14.71
CA SER A 197 -7.12 -7.69 15.75
C SER A 197 -7.65 -6.50 16.57
N PHE A 198 -7.20 -6.41 17.81
CA PHE A 198 -7.50 -5.27 18.67
C PHE A 198 -7.02 -3.95 18.05
N TYR A 199 -5.86 -3.96 17.41
CA TYR A 199 -5.33 -2.81 16.67
C TYR A 199 -6.24 -2.42 15.48
N THR A 200 -6.75 -3.40 14.75
CA THR A 200 -7.67 -3.12 13.62
C THR A 200 -8.92 -2.39 14.08
N GLU A 201 -9.45 -2.75 15.25
CA GLU A 201 -10.66 -2.15 15.80
C GLU A 201 -10.39 -0.76 16.42
N TYR A 202 -9.39 -0.65 17.30
CA TYR A 202 -9.17 0.55 18.13
C TYR A 202 -8.03 1.46 17.65
N GLY A 203 -7.12 0.96 16.78
CA GLY A 203 -5.98 1.73 16.26
C GLY A 203 -4.95 2.06 17.35
N ASP A 204 -4.45 3.29 17.31
CA ASP A 204 -3.34 3.76 18.16
C ASP A 204 -3.77 4.24 19.55
N TRP A 205 -4.86 3.66 20.10
CA TRP A 205 -5.44 4.06 21.39
C TRP A 205 -4.40 4.07 22.55
N PHE A 206 -3.49 3.10 22.56
CA PHE A 206 -2.46 3.01 23.60
C PHE A 206 -1.50 4.18 23.53
N ALA A 207 -1.08 4.59 22.33
CA ALA A 207 -0.23 5.76 22.14
C ALA A 207 -0.94 7.04 22.60
N VAL A 208 -2.24 7.15 22.36
CA VAL A 208 -3.06 8.28 22.84
C VAL A 208 -3.08 8.33 24.36
N ILE A 209 -3.33 7.20 25.01
CA ILE A 209 -3.32 7.13 26.49
C ILE A 209 -1.94 7.50 27.05
N CYS A 210 -0.86 6.94 26.52
CA CYS A 210 0.50 7.27 26.96
C CYS A 210 0.79 8.77 26.79
N THR A 211 0.35 9.36 25.69
CA THR A 211 0.51 10.80 25.43
C THR A 211 -0.24 11.64 26.47
N LEU A 212 -1.49 11.28 26.76
CA LEU A 212 -2.30 11.98 27.76
C LEU A 212 -1.67 11.90 29.17
N ILE A 213 -1.22 10.71 29.60
CA ILE A 213 -0.53 10.54 30.88
C ILE A 213 0.74 11.40 30.93
N SER A 214 1.52 11.40 29.84
CA SER A 214 2.75 12.21 29.77
C SER A 214 2.46 13.72 29.90
N LEU A 215 1.42 14.20 29.21
CA LEU A 215 1.01 15.61 29.30
C LEU A 215 0.53 15.97 30.70
N ILE A 216 -0.24 15.11 31.35
CA ILE A 216 -0.72 15.31 32.73
C ILE A 216 0.46 15.38 33.69
N THR A 217 1.41 14.45 33.63
CA THR A 217 2.58 14.44 34.51
C THR A 217 3.45 15.68 34.31
N LEU A 218 3.66 16.10 33.08
CA LEU A 218 4.38 17.34 32.76
C LEU A 218 3.68 18.57 33.32
N PHE A 219 2.36 18.64 33.22
CA PHE A 219 1.56 19.75 33.74
C PHE A 219 1.67 19.85 35.26
N PHE A 220 1.52 18.74 36.00
CA PHE A 220 1.67 18.74 37.44
C PHE A 220 3.10 19.07 37.87
N GLY A 221 4.11 18.54 37.21
CA GLY A 221 5.50 18.89 37.49
C GLY A 221 5.81 20.37 37.23
N TRP A 222 5.15 20.99 36.26
CA TRP A 222 5.29 22.43 36.02
C TRP A 222 4.61 23.28 37.13
N LEU A 223 3.43 22.86 37.61
CA LEU A 223 2.75 23.53 38.71
C LEU A 223 3.58 23.50 40.02
N GLN A 224 4.18 22.33 40.34
CA GLN A 224 5.03 22.19 41.54
C GLN A 224 6.28 23.08 41.50
N LYS A 225 6.82 23.42 40.35
CA LYS A 225 7.97 24.34 40.23
C LYS A 225 7.59 25.81 40.38
N ARG A 226 6.31 26.16 40.37
CA ARG A 226 5.81 27.53 40.49
C ARG A 226 5.27 27.86 41.89
N SER A 227 5.03 26.83 42.72
CA SER A 227 4.71 26.96 44.17
C SER A 227 6.00 26.92 44.97
#